data_d88f7da624e06a5ba687d49127b9f85b
#
_entry.id   d88f7da624e06a5ba687d49127b9f85b
#
_cell.length_a   1.000
_cell.length_b   1.000
_cell.length_c   1.000
_cell.angle_alpha   90.00
_cell.angle_beta   90.00
_cell.angle_gamma   90.00
#
_symmetry.space_group_name_H-M   'P 1'
#
loop_
_entity.id
_entity.type
_entity.pdbx_description
1 polymer ?
#
loop_
_entity_poly.entity_id
_entity_poly.type
_entity_poly.pdbx_seq_one_letter_code
_entity_poly.pdbx_strand_id
1 'polypeptide(L)'
;KDGIVHSDDTKLQKELNKYFNRKFKNALSEVITGAITKGFEYMYAYVNKKGRLTFERADSLGVIEVRERETDDGCAYVIYWYIDKLTKDNKAIKRIQVWDENQTYYYVQEENGRLLLDDSERINPRPHVIYTKDGDDTIYYENFGYIPFFRLDNNKKQHSGVKTIKSLIDDYDMMACGLSNNLADFDHPTYVVKGFEGNDFEELQTNLKTKKMIGTPEGGGLEVHTIEVPYQARIANMDKDEENIYRFGMGFNSAQVGDGNVTNVVIKSRYALLDLKCNKLQARLEEFLDNILEVVLKEINKNNKTDYDIDD
;
A
#
# COMPACT_ATOMS: atom_id res chain seq x y z
N LYS A 1 -15.53 5.87 24.36
CA LYS A 1 -14.17 5.40 24.66
C LYS A 1 -13.42 5.32 23.32
N ASP A 2 -12.74 6.42 22.95
CA ASP A 2 -12.21 6.57 21.58
C ASP A 2 -10.66 6.52 21.54
N GLY A 3 -10.03 5.88 22.52
CA GLY A 3 -8.57 5.72 22.61
C GLY A 3 -8.10 4.44 21.88
N ILE A 4 -6.86 4.49 21.30
CA ILE A 4 -6.15 3.29 20.79
C ILE A 4 -5.68 2.46 21.98
N VAL A 5 -5.19 3.15 23.03
CA VAL A 5 -4.71 2.58 24.28
C VAL A 5 -5.55 3.12 25.42
N HIS A 6 -5.86 2.29 26.39
CA HIS A 6 -6.67 2.63 27.54
C HIS A 6 -5.99 2.18 28.82
N SER A 7 -5.96 3.07 29.82
CA SER A 7 -5.53 2.80 31.19
C SER A 7 -6.63 3.20 32.16
N ASP A 8 -6.80 2.45 33.24
CA ASP A 8 -7.70 2.79 34.34
C ASP A 8 -7.13 3.90 35.23
N ASP A 9 -5.81 4.13 35.22
CA ASP A 9 -5.20 5.30 35.84
C ASP A 9 -5.44 6.56 35.00
N THR A 10 -6.20 7.49 35.56
CA THR A 10 -6.54 8.75 34.88
C THR A 10 -5.33 9.66 34.61
N LYS A 11 -4.25 9.53 35.37
CA LYS A 11 -3.03 10.30 35.13
C LYS A 11 -2.25 9.71 33.97
N LEU A 12 -2.07 8.38 33.97
CA LEU A 12 -1.43 7.67 32.86
C LEU A 12 -2.22 7.88 31.58
N GLN A 13 -3.54 7.75 31.60
CA GLN A 13 -4.38 7.98 30.43
C GLN A 13 -4.20 9.38 29.82
N LYS A 14 -4.03 10.42 30.63
CA LYS A 14 -3.77 11.79 30.13
C LYS A 14 -2.41 11.88 29.44
N GLU A 15 -1.40 11.21 29.97
CA GLU A 15 -0.06 11.17 29.36
C GLU A 15 -0.11 10.39 28.03
N LEU A 16 -0.70 9.18 28.01
CA LEU A 16 -0.86 8.36 26.82
C LEU A 16 -1.56 9.11 25.66
N ASN A 17 -2.59 9.90 25.98
CA ASN A 17 -3.30 10.70 24.98
C ASN A 17 -2.43 11.78 24.29
N LYS A 18 -1.30 12.18 24.89
CA LYS A 18 -0.36 13.10 24.24
C LYS A 18 0.40 12.44 23.11
N TYR A 19 0.68 11.15 23.22
CA TYR A 19 1.42 10.34 22.23
C TYR A 19 0.47 9.71 21.21
N PHE A 20 -0.61 9.05 21.68
CA PHE A 20 -1.62 8.39 20.83
C PHE A 20 -2.69 9.37 20.33
N ASN A 21 -2.25 10.52 19.86
CA ASN A 21 -3.06 11.62 19.37
C ASN A 21 -3.52 11.41 17.92
N ARG A 22 -4.19 12.40 17.34
CA ARG A 22 -4.69 12.35 15.95
C ARG A 22 -3.56 12.12 14.92
N LYS A 23 -2.36 12.69 15.14
CA LYS A 23 -1.22 12.48 14.23
C LYS A 23 -0.79 11.03 14.22
N PHE A 24 -0.69 10.41 15.41
CA PHE A 24 -0.41 8.99 15.55
C PHE A 24 -1.48 8.12 14.86
N LYS A 25 -2.77 8.43 15.06
CA LYS A 25 -3.88 7.70 14.40
C LYS A 25 -3.77 7.74 12.88
N ASN A 26 -3.43 8.88 12.31
CA ASN A 26 -3.25 9.01 10.87
C ASN A 26 -2.05 8.17 10.38
N ALA A 27 -0.89 8.28 11.05
CA ALA A 27 0.29 7.48 10.71
C ALA A 27 0.00 5.97 10.83
N LEU A 28 -0.72 5.54 11.89
CA LEU A 28 -1.13 4.16 12.07
C LEU A 28 -2.03 3.66 10.92
N SER A 29 -2.99 4.48 10.49
CA SER A 29 -3.84 4.14 9.34
C SER A 29 -3.03 3.94 8.06
N GLU A 30 -2.02 4.77 7.82
CA GLU A 30 -1.11 4.64 6.68
C GLU A 30 -0.23 3.38 6.79
N VAL A 31 0.25 3.06 8.00
CA VAL A 31 1.03 1.84 8.26
C VAL A 31 0.19 0.59 8.02
N ILE A 32 -1.06 0.54 8.50
CA ILE A 32 -1.98 -0.57 8.26
C ILE A 32 -2.23 -0.74 6.75
N THR A 33 -2.51 0.35 6.05
CA THR A 33 -2.71 0.33 4.59
C THR A 33 -1.46 -0.18 3.87
N GLY A 34 -0.28 0.33 4.25
CA GLY A 34 0.99 -0.11 3.69
C GLY A 34 1.27 -1.59 3.95
N ALA A 35 1.02 -2.08 5.17
CA ALA A 35 1.20 -3.48 5.52
C ALA A 35 0.31 -4.40 4.68
N ILE A 36 -0.97 -4.06 4.48
CA ILE A 36 -1.90 -4.85 3.66
C ILE A 36 -1.48 -4.85 2.20
N THR A 37 -1.06 -3.70 1.66
CA THR A 37 -0.74 -3.57 0.23
C THR A 37 0.63 -4.14 -0.14
N LYS A 38 1.64 -3.99 0.71
CA LYS A 38 3.03 -4.37 0.43
C LYS A 38 3.50 -5.63 1.16
N GLY A 39 2.75 -6.04 2.21
CA GLY A 39 3.07 -7.21 3.04
C GLY A 39 3.60 -6.83 4.41
N PHE A 40 4.25 -5.69 4.54
CA PHE A 40 4.70 -5.07 5.79
C PHE A 40 4.92 -3.57 5.60
N GLU A 41 4.90 -2.83 6.71
CA GLU A 41 5.15 -1.39 6.74
C GLU A 41 5.84 -1.00 8.04
N TYR A 42 6.48 0.17 8.07
CA TYR A 42 7.18 0.65 9.24
C TYR A 42 6.56 1.93 9.79
N MET A 43 6.64 2.05 11.10
CA MET A 43 6.51 3.31 11.83
C MET A 43 7.84 3.58 12.50
N TYR A 44 8.32 4.82 12.49
CA TYR A 44 9.53 5.19 13.21
C TYR A 44 9.25 6.30 14.21
N ALA A 45 10.00 6.26 15.31
CA ALA A 45 9.94 7.27 16.35
C ALA A 45 11.08 8.28 16.18
N TYR A 46 10.77 9.54 16.43
CA TYR A 46 11.75 10.63 16.46
C TYR A 46 11.33 11.72 17.45
N VAL A 47 12.28 12.51 17.88
CA VAL A 47 11.99 13.67 18.73
C VAL A 47 11.81 14.90 17.86
N ASN A 48 10.63 15.52 17.95
CA ASN A 48 10.30 16.71 17.19
C ASN A 48 10.99 17.98 17.75
N LYS A 49 10.88 19.10 17.02
CA LYS A 49 11.48 20.40 17.40
C LYS A 49 11.03 20.92 18.80
N LYS A 50 9.97 20.36 19.36
CA LYS A 50 9.44 20.71 20.70
C LYS A 50 9.93 19.75 21.78
N GLY A 51 10.90 18.87 21.47
CA GLY A 51 11.44 17.89 22.40
C GLY A 51 10.47 16.74 22.74
N ARG A 52 9.46 16.46 21.89
CA ARG A 52 8.48 15.40 22.14
C ARG A 52 8.68 14.24 21.20
N LEU A 53 8.64 13.03 21.74
CA LEU A 53 8.60 11.79 20.97
C LEU A 53 7.37 11.79 20.06
N THR A 54 7.56 11.51 18.80
CA THR A 54 6.53 11.55 17.75
C THR A 54 6.77 10.40 16.80
N PHE A 55 5.70 9.90 16.20
CA PHE A 55 5.73 8.76 15.30
C PHE A 55 5.30 9.17 13.90
N GLU A 56 5.98 8.64 12.90
CA GLU A 56 5.64 8.79 11.48
C GLU A 56 5.82 7.47 10.73
N ARG A 57 5.10 7.34 9.62
CA ARG A 57 5.26 6.20 8.71
C ARG A 57 6.59 6.31 7.97
N ALA A 58 7.32 5.19 7.89
CA ALA A 58 8.42 5.01 6.95
C ALA A 58 8.00 3.98 5.90
N ASP A 59 8.11 4.35 4.61
CA ASP A 59 7.73 3.47 3.52
C ASP A 59 8.63 2.23 3.48
N SER A 60 8.04 1.05 3.57
CA SER A 60 8.79 -0.22 3.58
C SER A 60 9.64 -0.45 2.33
N LEU A 61 9.32 0.19 1.20
CA LEU A 61 10.18 0.16 0.01
C LEU A 61 11.48 0.95 0.19
N GLY A 62 11.53 1.85 1.18
CA GLY A 62 12.70 2.63 1.52
C GLY A 62 13.43 2.16 2.77
N VAL A 63 12.96 1.10 3.44
CA VAL A 63 13.56 0.61 4.70
C VAL A 63 14.22 -0.75 4.48
N ILE A 64 15.47 -0.88 4.94
CA ILE A 64 16.24 -2.12 4.91
C ILE A 64 16.74 -2.40 6.33
N GLU A 65 16.30 -3.51 6.92
CA GLU A 65 16.86 -4.04 8.16
C GLU A 65 18.13 -4.82 7.85
N VAL A 66 19.21 -4.50 8.55
CA VAL A 66 20.45 -5.24 8.47
C VAL A 66 20.66 -5.97 9.79
N ARG A 67 20.71 -7.31 9.72
CA ARG A 67 20.89 -8.20 10.87
C ARG A 67 22.36 -8.57 11.04
N GLU A 68 22.79 -8.77 12.28
CA GLU A 68 24.17 -9.20 12.54
C GLU A 68 24.41 -10.64 12.08
N ARG A 69 23.40 -11.51 12.22
CA ARG A 69 23.48 -12.94 11.87
C ARG A 69 22.17 -13.42 11.27
N GLU A 70 22.23 -14.46 10.43
CA GLU A 70 21.04 -15.07 9.80
C GLU A 70 20.03 -15.63 10.82
N THR A 71 20.51 -16.07 11.97
CA THR A 71 19.70 -16.71 13.02
C THR A 71 19.39 -15.80 14.19
N ASP A 72 19.84 -14.54 14.14
CA ASP A 72 19.59 -13.56 15.17
C ASP A 72 18.32 -12.76 14.85
N ASP A 73 17.45 -12.59 15.82
CA ASP A 73 16.27 -11.71 15.70
C ASP A 73 16.65 -10.23 15.88
N GLY A 74 17.89 -9.95 16.31
CA GLY A 74 18.44 -8.60 16.49
C GLY A 74 18.70 -7.89 15.15
N CYS A 75 18.45 -6.59 15.14
CA CYS A 75 18.78 -5.70 14.04
C CYS A 75 20.02 -4.88 14.40
N ALA A 76 21.09 -4.96 13.61
CA ALA A 76 22.31 -4.19 13.86
C ALA A 76 22.13 -2.71 13.51
N TYR A 77 21.46 -2.44 12.41
CA TYR A 77 21.08 -1.10 11.98
C TYR A 77 19.96 -1.15 10.93
N VAL A 78 19.27 -0.01 10.77
CA VAL A 78 18.24 0.20 9.75
C VAL A 78 18.71 1.27 8.78
N ILE A 79 18.64 0.96 7.48
CA ILE A 79 18.84 1.92 6.41
C ILE A 79 17.47 2.41 5.96
N TYR A 80 17.24 3.71 6.04
CA TYR A 80 16.03 4.35 5.55
C TYR A 80 16.37 5.37 4.47
N TRP A 81 15.80 5.24 3.28
CA TRP A 81 16.02 6.16 2.19
C TRP A 81 14.70 6.67 1.60
N TYR A 82 14.72 7.89 1.13
CA TYR A 82 13.60 8.52 0.46
C TYR A 82 14.08 9.51 -0.61
N ILE A 83 13.19 9.84 -1.54
CA ILE A 83 13.46 10.85 -2.57
C ILE A 83 13.20 12.22 -1.93
N ASP A 84 14.25 13.05 -1.86
CA ASP A 84 14.18 14.40 -1.32
C ASP A 84 13.60 15.38 -2.36
N LYS A 85 14.18 15.33 -3.57
CA LYS A 85 13.75 16.19 -4.67
C LYS A 85 14.08 15.57 -6.03
N LEU A 86 13.40 16.06 -7.06
CA LEU A 86 13.74 15.80 -8.45
C LEU A 86 14.49 17.00 -9.01
N THR A 87 15.53 16.75 -9.78
CA THR A 87 16.26 17.78 -10.52
C THR A 87 15.47 18.22 -11.75
N LYS A 88 15.93 19.25 -12.44
CA LYS A 88 15.32 19.73 -13.70
C LYS A 88 15.29 18.65 -14.79
N ASP A 89 16.24 17.71 -14.73
CA ASP A 89 16.37 16.59 -15.66
C ASP A 89 15.63 15.32 -15.19
N ASN A 90 14.68 15.46 -14.26
CA ASN A 90 13.90 14.36 -13.66
C ASN A 90 14.72 13.28 -12.93
N LYS A 91 15.94 13.59 -12.52
CA LYS A 91 16.76 12.69 -11.72
C LYS A 91 16.45 12.87 -10.24
N ALA A 92 16.31 11.76 -9.53
CA ALA A 92 16.02 11.76 -8.11
C ALA A 92 17.29 11.98 -7.29
N ILE A 93 17.24 12.96 -6.38
CA ILE A 93 18.20 13.07 -5.28
C ILE A 93 17.60 12.35 -4.09
N LYS A 94 18.33 11.38 -3.57
CA LYS A 94 17.90 10.55 -2.45
C LYS A 94 18.65 10.93 -1.19
N ARG A 95 17.94 10.99 -0.07
CA ARG A 95 18.56 11.02 1.26
C ARG A 95 18.50 9.64 1.86
N ILE A 96 19.61 9.24 2.49
CA ILE A 96 19.77 7.96 3.13
C ILE A 96 20.15 8.21 4.58
N GLN A 97 19.48 7.53 5.49
CA GLN A 97 19.72 7.56 6.90
C GLN A 97 20.09 6.14 7.35
N VAL A 98 21.15 6.00 8.11
CA VAL A 98 21.55 4.73 8.74
C VAL A 98 21.40 4.90 10.24
N TRP A 99 20.48 4.16 10.81
CA TRP A 99 20.11 4.22 12.22
C TRP A 99 20.67 3.03 12.97
N ASP A 100 21.45 3.29 14.01
CA ASP A 100 21.83 2.31 15.01
C ASP A 100 21.14 2.63 16.36
N GLU A 101 21.51 1.97 17.44
CA GLU A 101 20.92 2.18 18.77
C GLU A 101 21.27 3.54 19.39
N ASN A 102 22.33 4.19 18.92
CA ASN A 102 22.91 5.37 19.53
C ASN A 102 22.77 6.62 18.70
N GLN A 103 22.85 6.49 17.35
CA GLN A 103 22.97 7.62 16.46
C GLN A 103 22.47 7.33 15.05
N THR A 104 22.38 8.40 14.24
CA THR A 104 21.97 8.31 12.85
C THR A 104 23.02 8.95 11.95
N TYR A 105 23.44 8.23 10.91
CA TYR A 105 24.29 8.72 9.86
C TYR A 105 23.45 9.20 8.69
N TYR A 106 23.77 10.35 8.14
CA TYR A 106 23.06 10.96 7.03
C TYR A 106 23.91 11.02 5.79
N TYR A 107 23.35 10.54 4.67
CA TYR A 107 23.97 10.54 3.37
C TYR A 107 23.04 11.11 2.31
N VAL A 108 23.64 11.66 1.24
CA VAL A 108 22.93 12.10 0.04
C VAL A 108 23.47 11.32 -1.16
N GLN A 109 22.59 10.80 -1.98
CA GLN A 109 22.92 10.24 -3.26
C GLN A 109 22.70 11.29 -4.35
N GLU A 110 23.79 11.71 -4.99
CA GLU A 110 23.76 12.65 -6.10
C GLU A 110 23.21 12.03 -7.39
N GLU A 111 22.96 12.86 -8.40
CA GLU A 111 22.44 12.45 -9.71
C GLU A 111 23.29 11.38 -10.41
N ASN A 112 24.60 11.39 -10.18
CA ASN A 112 25.56 10.41 -10.73
C ASN A 112 25.56 9.08 -9.98
N GLY A 113 24.71 8.93 -8.94
CA GLY A 113 24.64 7.75 -8.08
C GLY A 113 25.67 7.72 -6.97
N ARG A 114 26.57 8.71 -6.87
CA ARG A 114 27.58 8.79 -5.82
C ARG A 114 26.94 9.07 -4.47
N LEU A 115 27.36 8.32 -3.46
CA LEU A 115 26.94 8.49 -2.08
C LEU A 115 27.94 9.36 -1.33
N LEU A 116 27.49 10.47 -0.75
CA LEU A 116 28.26 11.40 0.03
C LEU A 116 27.64 11.60 1.41
N LEU A 117 28.46 12.00 2.38
CA LEU A 117 27.93 12.49 3.65
C LEU A 117 27.06 13.74 3.42
N ASP A 118 25.96 13.84 4.14
CA ASP A 118 25.06 15.00 4.02
C ASP A 118 25.62 16.20 4.78
N ASP A 119 26.18 17.15 4.05
CA ASP A 119 26.78 18.39 4.59
C ASP A 119 25.70 19.36 5.14
N SER A 120 24.43 19.13 4.87
CA SER A 120 23.34 19.94 5.45
C SER A 120 23.10 19.63 6.94
N GLU A 121 23.57 18.48 7.40
CA GLU A 121 23.53 18.10 8.80
C GLU A 121 24.78 18.63 9.51
N ARG A 122 24.58 19.53 10.49
CA ARG A 122 25.69 20.16 11.22
C ARG A 122 26.52 19.17 12.03
N ILE A 123 25.93 18.09 12.44
CA ILE A 123 26.56 16.97 13.18
C ILE A 123 26.21 15.69 12.43
N ASN A 124 27.21 14.96 11.99
CA ASN A 124 27.03 13.69 11.29
C ASN A 124 28.19 12.74 11.64
N PRO A 125 27.97 11.62 12.35
CA PRO A 125 26.66 11.11 12.80
C PRO A 125 26.01 11.99 13.89
N ARG A 126 24.69 11.97 13.97
CA ARG A 126 23.89 12.74 14.90
C ARG A 126 23.24 11.85 15.95
N PRO A 127 23.35 12.16 17.26
CA PRO A 127 22.57 11.53 18.32
C PRO A 127 21.07 11.64 18.04
N HIS A 128 20.29 10.65 18.49
CA HIS A 128 18.85 10.59 18.23
C HIS A 128 18.10 11.82 18.79
N VAL A 129 18.54 12.31 19.93
CA VAL A 129 17.92 13.44 20.62
C VAL A 129 18.96 14.51 20.89
N ILE A 130 18.64 15.75 20.48
CA ILE A 130 19.44 16.94 20.79
C ILE A 130 18.49 17.96 21.40
N TYR A 131 18.80 18.43 22.60
CA TYR A 131 17.97 19.41 23.29
C TYR A 131 18.79 20.40 24.12
N THR A 132 18.19 21.54 24.45
CA THR A 132 18.69 22.51 25.41
C THR A 132 17.70 22.60 26.57
N LYS A 133 18.17 22.83 27.78
CA LYS A 133 17.30 23.10 28.94
C LYS A 133 17.03 24.59 29.03
N ASP A 134 15.83 24.95 29.47
CA ASP A 134 15.47 26.37 29.68
C ASP A 134 16.43 27.03 30.63
N GLY A 135 17.04 28.14 30.18
CA GLY A 135 18.02 28.92 30.94
C GLY A 135 19.46 28.37 30.92
N ASP A 136 19.73 27.37 30.10
CA ASP A 136 21.07 26.81 29.91
C ASP A 136 21.40 26.76 28.41
N ASP A 137 22.50 27.34 28.00
CA ASP A 137 22.98 27.34 26.62
C ASP A 137 23.69 26.01 26.25
N THR A 138 23.79 25.07 27.19
CA THR A 138 24.43 23.79 26.98
C THR A 138 23.56 22.89 26.10
N ILE A 139 24.16 22.32 25.06
CA ILE A 139 23.50 21.33 24.20
C ILE A 139 23.69 19.95 24.81
N TYR A 140 22.59 19.27 25.06
CA TYR A 140 22.55 17.92 25.58
C TYR A 140 22.29 16.92 24.44
N TYR A 141 22.95 15.78 24.51
CA TYR A 141 22.85 14.69 23.55
C TYR A 141 22.36 13.42 24.25
N GLU A 142 21.33 12.83 23.71
CA GLU A 142 20.79 11.55 24.20
C GLU A 142 20.52 10.59 23.04
N ASN A 143 20.46 9.32 23.33
CA ASN A 143 20.04 8.28 22.39
C ASN A 143 18.83 7.52 22.93
N PHE A 144 18.20 6.76 22.06
CA PHE A 144 17.07 5.93 22.46
C PHE A 144 17.52 4.63 23.15
N GLY A 145 18.73 4.14 22.86
CA GLY A 145 19.21 2.83 23.31
C GLY A 145 18.52 1.67 22.58
N TYR A 146 17.85 1.97 21.48
CA TYR A 146 17.22 1.01 20.56
C TYR A 146 17.06 1.66 19.19
N ILE A 147 16.87 0.85 18.14
CA ILE A 147 16.60 1.34 16.80
C ILE A 147 15.11 1.71 16.71
N PRO A 148 14.74 2.98 16.46
CA PRO A 148 13.38 3.48 16.61
C PRO A 148 12.47 3.16 15.41
N PHE A 149 12.56 1.95 14.84
CA PHE A 149 11.76 1.46 13.75
C PHE A 149 10.91 0.26 14.17
N PHE A 150 9.61 0.36 14.01
CA PHE A 150 8.63 -0.66 14.37
C PHE A 150 7.99 -1.18 13.11
N ARG A 151 8.01 -2.51 12.89
CA ARG A 151 7.46 -3.14 11.70
C ARG A 151 6.11 -3.79 12.01
N LEU A 152 5.10 -3.42 11.20
CA LEU A 152 3.81 -4.11 11.16
C LEU A 152 3.79 -5.09 9.99
N ASP A 153 3.71 -6.37 10.28
CA ASP A 153 3.57 -7.43 9.27
C ASP A 153 2.10 -7.73 8.99
N ASN A 154 1.70 -7.75 7.71
CA ASN A 154 0.36 -8.21 7.31
C ASN A 154 0.10 -9.68 7.69
N ASN A 155 1.14 -10.51 7.59
CA ASN A 155 1.11 -11.91 7.97
C ASN A 155 2.54 -12.44 8.16
N LYS A 156 2.69 -13.64 8.78
CA LYS A 156 3.99 -14.26 9.07
C LYS A 156 4.94 -14.36 7.86
N LYS A 157 4.39 -14.46 6.65
CA LYS A 157 5.17 -14.57 5.41
C LYS A 157 5.43 -13.22 4.74
N GLN A 158 4.96 -12.12 5.32
CA GLN A 158 5.07 -10.77 4.77
C GLN A 158 4.52 -10.65 3.34
N HIS A 159 3.44 -11.38 3.06
CA HIS A 159 2.78 -11.33 1.77
C HIS A 159 1.73 -10.21 1.73
N SER A 160 1.68 -9.49 0.64
CA SER A 160 0.59 -8.54 0.37
C SER A 160 -0.76 -9.26 0.29
N GLY A 161 -1.84 -8.52 0.56
CA GLY A 161 -3.20 -9.03 0.46
C GLY A 161 -3.60 -9.47 -0.95
N VAL A 162 -2.93 -8.93 -1.97
CA VAL A 162 -3.19 -9.24 -3.39
C VAL A 162 -2.47 -10.50 -3.87
N LYS A 163 -1.39 -10.92 -3.20
CA LYS A 163 -0.52 -12.00 -3.70
C LYS A 163 -1.25 -13.30 -4.06
N THR A 164 -2.27 -13.67 -3.29
CA THR A 164 -3.02 -14.92 -3.49
C THR A 164 -4.04 -14.86 -4.61
N ILE A 165 -4.46 -13.66 -4.99
CA ILE A 165 -5.52 -13.42 -5.99
C ILE A 165 -5.01 -12.70 -7.24
N LYS A 166 -3.71 -12.41 -7.31
CA LYS A 166 -3.12 -11.64 -8.41
C LYS A 166 -3.42 -12.26 -9.78
N SER A 167 -3.25 -13.57 -9.91
CA SER A 167 -3.50 -14.26 -11.19
C SER A 167 -4.96 -14.19 -11.64
N LEU A 168 -5.91 -14.19 -10.70
CA LEU A 168 -7.33 -14.04 -10.99
C LEU A 168 -7.66 -12.60 -11.42
N ILE A 169 -7.04 -11.61 -10.79
CA ILE A 169 -7.18 -10.20 -11.18
C ILE A 169 -6.60 -10.00 -12.59
N ASP A 170 -5.40 -10.52 -12.84
CA ASP A 170 -4.73 -10.41 -14.15
C ASP A 170 -5.59 -11.09 -15.25
N ASP A 171 -6.23 -12.24 -14.98
CA ASP A 171 -7.11 -12.91 -15.93
C ASP A 171 -8.40 -12.13 -16.18
N TYR A 172 -9.04 -11.64 -15.10
CA TYR A 172 -10.22 -10.78 -15.20
C TYR A 172 -9.96 -9.55 -16.08
N ASP A 173 -8.86 -8.84 -15.81
CA ASP A 173 -8.47 -7.64 -16.57
C ASP A 173 -8.19 -7.97 -18.04
N MET A 174 -7.49 -9.08 -18.30
CA MET A 174 -7.20 -9.56 -19.65
C MET A 174 -8.49 -9.91 -20.42
N MET A 175 -9.44 -10.59 -19.77
CA MET A 175 -10.73 -10.95 -20.36
C MET A 175 -11.59 -9.71 -20.62
N ALA A 176 -11.63 -8.75 -19.69
CA ALA A 176 -12.36 -7.49 -19.83
C ALA A 176 -11.81 -6.64 -20.99
N CYS A 177 -10.49 -6.44 -21.04
CA CYS A 177 -9.82 -5.74 -22.13
C CYS A 177 -10.04 -6.45 -23.48
N GLY A 178 -9.88 -7.77 -23.50
CA GLY A 178 -10.09 -8.57 -24.71
C GLY A 178 -11.55 -8.52 -25.21
N LEU A 179 -12.52 -8.50 -24.31
CA LEU A 179 -13.94 -8.34 -24.69
C LEU A 179 -14.18 -6.97 -25.31
N SER A 180 -13.69 -5.91 -24.68
CA SER A 180 -13.83 -4.53 -25.17
C SER A 180 -13.19 -4.36 -26.56
N ASN A 181 -11.96 -4.86 -26.74
CA ASN A 181 -11.26 -4.78 -28.02
C ASN A 181 -11.99 -5.57 -29.12
N ASN A 182 -12.41 -6.80 -28.81
CA ASN A 182 -13.14 -7.61 -29.79
C ASN A 182 -14.48 -6.98 -30.20
N LEU A 183 -15.21 -6.36 -29.26
CA LEU A 183 -16.44 -5.66 -29.60
C LEU A 183 -16.16 -4.44 -30.51
N ALA A 184 -15.06 -3.72 -30.25
CA ALA A 184 -14.65 -2.59 -31.07
C ALA A 184 -14.20 -3.03 -32.49
N ASP A 185 -13.40 -4.12 -32.56
CA ASP A 185 -12.84 -4.61 -33.84
C ASP A 185 -13.89 -5.30 -34.74
N PHE A 186 -14.84 -6.01 -34.12
CA PHE A 186 -15.81 -6.83 -34.82
C PHE A 186 -17.24 -6.25 -34.81
N ASP A 187 -17.42 -5.02 -34.36
CA ASP A 187 -18.72 -4.29 -34.41
C ASP A 187 -19.19 -4.08 -35.82
N HIS A 188 -18.26 -4.04 -36.77
CA HIS A 188 -18.59 -3.87 -38.19
C HIS A 188 -18.41 -5.18 -38.95
N PRO A 189 -19.41 -5.55 -39.79
CA PRO A 189 -19.28 -6.74 -40.64
C PRO A 189 -18.18 -6.54 -41.68
N THR A 190 -17.47 -7.62 -41.97
CA THR A 190 -16.52 -7.67 -43.09
C THR A 190 -17.30 -7.98 -44.39
N TYR A 191 -17.19 -7.09 -45.35
CA TYR A 191 -17.80 -7.26 -46.64
C TYR A 191 -16.81 -7.92 -47.61
N VAL A 192 -17.17 -9.07 -48.19
CA VAL A 192 -16.42 -9.71 -49.25
C VAL A 192 -17.17 -9.49 -50.56
N VAL A 193 -16.58 -8.71 -51.46
CA VAL A 193 -17.15 -8.40 -52.76
C VAL A 193 -16.52 -9.30 -53.80
N LYS A 194 -17.34 -10.10 -54.46
CA LYS A 194 -16.92 -11.00 -55.54
C LYS A 194 -17.23 -10.39 -56.89
N GLY A 195 -16.30 -10.55 -57.85
CA GLY A 195 -16.51 -10.06 -59.24
C GLY A 195 -16.43 -8.55 -59.39
N PHE A 196 -15.94 -7.82 -58.40
CA PHE A 196 -15.75 -6.39 -58.48
C PHE A 196 -14.37 -6.08 -59.05
N GLU A 197 -14.33 -5.62 -60.30
CA GLU A 197 -13.11 -5.20 -60.99
C GLU A 197 -12.89 -3.67 -60.94
N GLY A 198 -13.69 -2.98 -60.11
CA GLY A 198 -13.62 -1.53 -59.96
C GLY A 198 -12.43 -1.04 -59.16
N ASN A 199 -11.86 0.07 -59.55
CA ASN A 199 -10.71 0.69 -58.93
C ASN A 199 -11.06 1.56 -57.71
N ASP A 200 -12.34 1.71 -57.33
CA ASP A 200 -12.78 2.64 -56.31
C ASP A 200 -13.53 1.93 -55.16
N PHE A 201 -12.74 1.41 -54.19
CA PHE A 201 -13.28 0.86 -52.97
C PHE A 201 -13.88 1.92 -52.03
N GLU A 202 -13.48 3.20 -52.15
CA GLU A 202 -14.04 4.27 -51.32
C GLU A 202 -15.47 4.60 -51.75
N GLU A 203 -15.74 4.62 -53.06
CA GLU A 203 -17.11 4.78 -53.60
C GLU A 203 -17.99 3.59 -53.18
N LEU A 204 -17.47 2.37 -53.25
CA LEU A 204 -18.18 1.17 -52.80
C LEU A 204 -18.52 1.26 -51.33
N GLN A 205 -17.55 1.62 -50.47
CA GLN A 205 -17.77 1.79 -49.04
C GLN A 205 -18.81 2.89 -48.76
N THR A 206 -18.74 3.99 -49.46
CA THR A 206 -19.68 5.10 -49.34
C THR A 206 -21.09 4.67 -49.74
N ASN A 207 -21.24 3.93 -50.84
CA ASN A 207 -22.52 3.42 -51.29
C ASN A 207 -23.12 2.40 -50.31
N LEU A 208 -22.29 1.52 -49.72
CA LEU A 208 -22.72 0.60 -48.67
C LEU A 208 -23.18 1.34 -47.41
N LYS A 209 -22.44 2.37 -46.98
CA LYS A 209 -22.77 3.12 -45.77
C LYS A 209 -23.97 4.02 -45.91
N THR A 210 -24.07 4.74 -47.05
CA THR A 210 -25.08 5.78 -47.23
C THR A 210 -26.31 5.30 -48.00
N LYS A 211 -26.13 4.59 -49.11
CA LYS A 211 -27.21 4.11 -49.96
C LYS A 211 -27.70 2.72 -49.60
N LYS A 212 -26.87 1.93 -48.86
CA LYS A 212 -27.13 0.53 -48.51
C LYS A 212 -27.43 -0.37 -49.72
N MET A 213 -26.92 0.01 -50.87
CA MET A 213 -27.09 -0.70 -52.17
C MET A 213 -25.78 -0.66 -52.93
N ILE A 214 -25.44 -1.77 -53.55
CA ILE A 214 -24.35 -1.90 -54.52
C ILE A 214 -24.82 -2.65 -55.74
N GLY A 215 -24.34 -2.25 -56.91
CA GLY A 215 -24.48 -3.02 -58.12
C GLY A 215 -23.36 -4.01 -58.26
N THR A 216 -23.64 -5.27 -58.60
CA THR A 216 -22.66 -6.29 -58.93
C THR A 216 -22.84 -6.76 -60.35
N PRO A 217 -21.76 -7.08 -61.11
CA PRO A 217 -21.83 -7.68 -62.44
C PRO A 217 -22.47 -9.08 -62.36
N GLU A 218 -22.83 -9.63 -63.53
CA GLU A 218 -23.39 -10.97 -63.63
C GLU A 218 -22.38 -11.99 -63.07
N GLY A 219 -22.80 -12.78 -62.07
CA GLY A 219 -21.97 -13.71 -61.34
C GLY A 219 -21.17 -13.13 -60.15
N GLY A 220 -21.27 -11.80 -59.94
CA GLY A 220 -20.72 -11.14 -58.76
C GLY A 220 -21.66 -11.19 -57.56
N GLY A 221 -21.17 -10.89 -56.38
CA GLY A 221 -21.98 -10.86 -55.16
C GLY A 221 -21.29 -10.19 -53.98
N LEU A 222 -22.10 -9.88 -52.97
CA LEU A 222 -21.63 -9.41 -51.68
C LEU A 222 -21.90 -10.47 -50.63
N GLU A 223 -20.84 -10.94 -49.98
CA GLU A 223 -20.94 -11.76 -48.79
C GLU A 223 -20.66 -10.89 -47.59
N VAL A 224 -21.47 -11.06 -46.57
CA VAL A 224 -21.29 -10.34 -45.29
C VAL A 224 -20.86 -11.36 -44.26
N HIS A 225 -19.68 -11.20 -43.77
CA HIS A 225 -19.13 -12.04 -42.68
C HIS A 225 -19.16 -11.26 -41.38
N THR A 226 -19.91 -11.76 -40.44
CA THR A 226 -19.87 -11.30 -39.04
C THR A 226 -19.11 -12.35 -38.20
N ILE A 227 -18.14 -11.90 -37.44
CA ILE A 227 -17.42 -12.77 -36.52
C ILE A 227 -18.21 -12.77 -35.22
N GLU A 228 -18.67 -13.93 -34.78
CA GLU A 228 -19.30 -14.07 -33.49
C GLU A 228 -18.24 -14.03 -32.40
N VAL A 229 -18.23 -12.96 -31.61
CA VAL A 229 -17.41 -12.85 -30.42
C VAL A 229 -18.04 -13.75 -29.33
N PRO A 230 -17.29 -14.68 -28.70
CA PRO A 230 -17.83 -15.54 -27.65
C PRO A 230 -18.01 -14.77 -26.33
N TYR A 231 -18.81 -13.70 -26.37
CA TYR A 231 -18.99 -12.77 -25.25
C TYR A 231 -19.60 -13.45 -24.02
N GLN A 232 -20.53 -14.40 -24.21
CA GLN A 232 -21.17 -15.11 -23.09
C GLN A 232 -20.15 -15.96 -22.30
N ALA A 233 -19.25 -16.66 -23.00
CA ALA A 233 -18.20 -17.45 -22.35
C ALA A 233 -17.22 -16.54 -21.59
N ARG A 234 -16.89 -15.37 -22.15
CA ARG A 234 -16.00 -14.39 -21.47
C ARG A 234 -16.66 -13.80 -20.24
N ILE A 235 -17.94 -13.39 -20.33
CA ILE A 235 -18.69 -12.89 -19.18
C ILE A 235 -18.76 -13.94 -18.09
N ALA A 236 -19.10 -15.20 -18.43
CA ALA A 236 -19.17 -16.30 -17.47
C ALA A 236 -17.81 -16.57 -16.78
N ASN A 237 -16.67 -16.41 -17.48
CA ASN A 237 -15.35 -16.51 -16.89
C ASN A 237 -15.08 -15.33 -15.96
N MET A 238 -15.38 -14.09 -16.38
CA MET A 238 -15.20 -12.90 -15.54
C MET A 238 -16.05 -12.97 -14.28
N ASP A 239 -17.29 -13.42 -14.34
CA ASP A 239 -18.17 -13.61 -13.17
C ASP A 239 -17.56 -14.63 -12.21
N LYS A 240 -16.95 -15.72 -12.76
CA LYS A 240 -16.28 -16.74 -11.94
C LYS A 240 -15.00 -16.24 -11.31
N ASP A 241 -14.22 -15.42 -12.01
CA ASP A 241 -13.03 -14.79 -11.49
C ASP A 241 -13.38 -13.79 -10.39
N GLU A 242 -14.43 -12.98 -10.59
CA GLU A 242 -14.93 -12.07 -9.55
C GLU A 242 -15.31 -12.85 -8.28
N GLU A 243 -16.10 -13.91 -8.39
CA GLU A 243 -16.45 -14.75 -7.25
C GLU A 243 -15.22 -15.28 -6.52
N ASN A 244 -14.23 -15.79 -7.27
CA ASN A 244 -13.00 -16.35 -6.73
C ASN A 244 -12.07 -15.28 -6.13
N ILE A 245 -12.00 -14.07 -6.71
CA ILE A 245 -11.26 -12.93 -6.15
C ILE A 245 -11.77 -12.60 -4.75
N TYR A 246 -13.09 -12.48 -4.57
CA TYR A 246 -13.66 -12.23 -3.25
C TYR A 246 -13.44 -13.42 -2.30
N ARG A 247 -13.63 -14.65 -2.76
CA ARG A 247 -13.50 -15.86 -1.96
C ARG A 247 -12.07 -16.09 -1.47
N PHE A 248 -11.08 -16.07 -2.37
CA PHE A 248 -9.68 -16.31 -2.02
C PHE A 248 -8.98 -15.09 -1.46
N GLY A 249 -9.46 -13.89 -1.80
CA GLY A 249 -9.04 -12.64 -1.18
C GLY A 249 -9.60 -12.43 0.23
N MET A 250 -10.51 -13.33 0.67
CA MET A 250 -11.23 -13.22 1.95
C MET A 250 -11.95 -11.87 2.05
N GLY A 251 -12.54 -11.43 0.93
CA GLY A 251 -13.30 -10.19 0.84
C GLY A 251 -14.79 -10.39 1.02
N PHE A 252 -15.54 -9.29 1.04
CA PHE A 252 -16.99 -9.28 1.06
C PHE A 252 -17.52 -8.65 -0.23
N ASN A 253 -18.31 -9.40 -1.00
CA ASN A 253 -18.97 -8.87 -2.18
C ASN A 253 -20.35 -8.29 -1.81
N SER A 254 -20.45 -6.98 -1.78
CA SER A 254 -21.71 -6.27 -1.45
C SER A 254 -22.78 -6.45 -2.52
N ALA A 255 -22.41 -6.73 -3.77
CA ALA A 255 -23.37 -6.97 -4.86
C ALA A 255 -24.20 -8.26 -4.67
N GLN A 256 -23.69 -9.21 -3.89
CA GLN A 256 -24.38 -10.46 -3.57
C GLN A 256 -25.38 -10.35 -2.39
N VAL A 257 -25.50 -9.16 -1.79
CA VAL A 257 -26.50 -8.90 -0.76
C VAL A 257 -27.83 -8.66 -1.49
N GLY A 258 -28.59 -9.74 -1.69
CA GLY A 258 -29.93 -9.62 -2.32
C GLY A 258 -30.90 -8.79 -1.47
N ASP A 259 -31.87 -8.14 -2.12
CA ASP A 259 -32.91 -7.28 -1.56
C ASP A 259 -33.96 -8.03 -0.70
N GLY A 260 -33.72 -9.27 -0.31
CA GLY A 260 -34.64 -10.08 0.47
C GLY A 260 -34.44 -9.95 1.99
N ASN A 261 -35.42 -10.46 2.77
CA ASN A 261 -35.36 -10.58 4.24
C ASN A 261 -34.17 -11.44 4.69
N VAL A 262 -32.96 -10.86 4.67
CA VAL A 262 -31.72 -11.52 5.08
C VAL A 262 -31.62 -11.42 6.60
N THR A 263 -31.61 -12.54 7.29
CA THR A 263 -31.44 -12.57 8.74
C THR A 263 -30.01 -12.15 9.14
N ASN A 264 -29.85 -11.57 10.34
CA ASN A 264 -28.53 -11.20 10.87
C ASN A 264 -27.52 -12.35 10.87
N VAL A 265 -27.98 -13.60 10.98
CA VAL A 265 -27.13 -14.80 10.92
C VAL A 265 -26.52 -14.99 9.54
N VAL A 266 -27.29 -14.79 8.47
CA VAL A 266 -26.82 -14.88 7.09
C VAL A 266 -25.83 -13.77 6.79
N ILE A 267 -26.09 -12.54 7.26
CA ILE A 267 -25.16 -11.42 7.11
C ILE A 267 -23.82 -11.75 7.79
N LYS A 268 -23.86 -12.17 9.07
CA LYS A 268 -22.65 -12.57 9.80
C LYS A 268 -21.87 -13.71 9.11
N SER A 269 -22.57 -14.71 8.57
CA SER A 269 -21.95 -15.80 7.83
C SER A 269 -21.19 -15.31 6.57
N ARG A 270 -21.73 -14.30 5.89
CA ARG A 270 -21.08 -13.71 4.70
C ARG A 270 -19.83 -12.92 5.03
N TYR A 271 -19.76 -12.29 6.22
CA TYR A 271 -18.57 -11.57 6.70
C TYR A 271 -17.51 -12.49 7.32
N ALA A 272 -17.80 -13.78 7.57
CA ALA A 272 -16.90 -14.65 8.31
C ALA A 272 -15.47 -14.74 7.77
N LEU A 273 -15.29 -14.73 6.45
CA LEU A 273 -13.95 -14.75 5.84
C LEU A 273 -13.22 -13.42 6.04
N LEU A 274 -13.93 -12.31 5.91
CA LEU A 274 -13.37 -10.98 6.16
C LEU A 274 -13.01 -10.80 7.63
N ASP A 275 -13.89 -11.23 8.55
CA ASP A 275 -13.63 -11.21 9.99
C ASP A 275 -12.39 -12.03 10.36
N LEU A 276 -12.23 -13.23 9.76
CA LEU A 276 -11.04 -14.05 9.97
C LEU A 276 -9.76 -13.35 9.49
N LYS A 277 -9.82 -12.64 8.37
CA LYS A 277 -8.69 -11.84 7.86
C LYS A 277 -8.36 -10.69 8.80
N CYS A 278 -9.39 -9.97 9.27
CA CYS A 278 -9.24 -8.85 10.20
C CYS A 278 -8.66 -9.32 11.54
N ASN A 279 -9.15 -10.42 12.11
CA ASN A 279 -8.65 -10.96 13.38
C ASN A 279 -7.17 -11.38 13.30
N LYS A 280 -6.73 -11.92 12.16
CA LYS A 280 -5.30 -12.25 11.96
C LYS A 280 -4.42 -11.01 11.91
N LEU A 281 -4.89 -9.94 11.28
CA LEU A 281 -4.17 -8.67 11.25
C LEU A 281 -4.19 -7.99 12.62
N GLN A 282 -5.33 -8.08 13.34
CA GLN A 282 -5.48 -7.52 14.68
C GLN A 282 -4.44 -8.07 15.64
N ALA A 283 -4.21 -9.37 15.67
CA ALA A 283 -3.18 -9.97 16.54
C ALA A 283 -1.76 -9.43 16.24
N ARG A 284 -1.46 -9.12 14.97
CA ARG A 284 -0.19 -8.47 14.59
C ARG A 284 -0.14 -7.00 14.98
N LEU A 285 -1.29 -6.33 14.89
CA LEU A 285 -1.41 -4.94 15.28
C LEU A 285 -1.27 -4.76 16.78
N GLU A 286 -1.80 -5.68 17.59
CA GLU A 286 -1.63 -5.70 19.04
C GLU A 286 -0.14 -5.81 19.41
N GLU A 287 0.58 -6.82 18.89
CA GLU A 287 2.03 -6.97 19.09
C GLU A 287 2.83 -5.71 18.66
N PHE A 288 2.44 -5.11 17.54
CA PHE A 288 3.06 -3.88 17.05
C PHE A 288 2.80 -2.68 18.00
N LEU A 289 1.59 -2.55 18.52
CA LEU A 289 1.23 -1.48 19.44
C LEU A 289 1.86 -1.66 20.81
N ASP A 290 2.00 -2.89 21.29
CA ASP A 290 2.68 -3.19 22.55
C ASP A 290 4.15 -2.74 22.50
N ASN A 291 4.87 -3.03 21.42
CA ASN A 291 6.25 -2.55 21.23
C ASN A 291 6.37 -1.01 21.25
N ILE A 292 5.37 -0.32 20.69
CA ILE A 292 5.33 1.16 20.71
C ILE A 292 4.96 1.65 22.12
N LEU A 293 4.02 0.98 22.79
CA LEU A 293 3.59 1.33 24.13
C LEU A 293 4.73 1.24 25.13
N GLU A 294 5.54 0.17 25.08
CA GLU A 294 6.74 0.05 25.93
C GLU A 294 7.66 1.26 25.81
N VAL A 295 7.88 1.73 24.60
CA VAL A 295 8.73 2.90 24.34
C VAL A 295 8.10 4.18 24.88
N VAL A 296 6.78 4.35 24.70
CA VAL A 296 6.04 5.49 25.23
C VAL A 296 6.04 5.48 26.76
N LEU A 297 5.85 4.31 27.39
CA LEU A 297 5.90 4.19 28.85
C LEU A 297 7.29 4.50 29.41
N LYS A 298 8.37 4.03 28.76
CA LYS A 298 9.75 4.40 29.12
C LYS A 298 9.96 5.92 29.08
N GLU A 299 9.43 6.58 28.07
CA GLU A 299 9.50 8.04 27.94
C GLU A 299 8.67 8.77 29.02
N ILE A 300 7.44 8.29 29.30
CA ILE A 300 6.58 8.84 30.37
C ILE A 300 7.27 8.66 31.74
N ASN A 301 7.77 7.47 32.03
CA ASN A 301 8.44 7.15 33.29
C ASN A 301 9.69 8.04 33.51
N LYS A 302 10.50 8.21 32.45
CA LYS A 302 11.66 9.10 32.48
C LYS A 302 11.26 10.56 32.80
N ASN A 303 10.21 11.07 32.14
CA ASN A 303 9.81 12.46 32.28
C ASN A 303 9.09 12.75 33.60
N ASN A 304 8.28 11.83 34.09
CA ASN A 304 7.43 12.00 35.27
C ASN A 304 8.02 11.34 36.53
N LYS A 305 9.13 10.60 36.43
CA LYS A 305 9.74 9.79 37.50
C LYS A 305 8.72 8.80 38.09
N THR A 306 8.01 8.12 37.23
CA THR A 306 7.03 7.06 37.51
C THR A 306 7.61 5.70 37.08
N ASP A 307 6.89 4.62 37.37
CA ASP A 307 7.29 3.25 37.03
C ASP A 307 6.06 2.48 36.52
N TYR A 308 5.44 3.03 35.49
CA TYR A 308 4.31 2.38 34.81
C TYR A 308 4.79 1.26 33.89
N ASP A 309 4.01 0.20 33.78
CA ASP A 309 4.23 -0.88 32.83
C ASP A 309 3.00 -1.13 31.93
N ILE A 310 3.05 -2.16 31.10
CA ILE A 310 1.98 -2.46 30.13
C ILE A 310 0.69 -2.92 30.84
N ASP A 311 0.81 -3.46 32.03
CA ASP A 311 -0.33 -4.02 32.77
C ASP A 311 -1.10 -2.94 33.56
N ASP A 312 -0.57 -1.70 33.67
CA ASP A 312 -1.19 -0.53 34.29
C ASP A 312 -2.21 0.17 33.33
#